data_b8aada678bfa371eb10e813c13d97ff5
#
_entry.id   b8aada678bfa371eb10e813c13d97ff5
#
_cell.length_a   1.000
_cell.length_b   1.000
_cell.length_c   1.000
_cell.angle_alpha   90.00
_cell.angle_beta   90.00
_cell.angle_gamma   90.00
#
_symmetry.space_group_name_H-M   'P 1'
#
loop_
_entity.id
_entity.type
_entity.pdbx_description
1 polymer ?
#
loop_
_entity_poly.entity_id
_entity_poly.type
_entity_poly.pdbx_seq_one_letter_code
_entity_poly.pdbx_strand_id
1 'polypeptide(L)'
;PPEKLSGTIQNDILKEFIAQKEWHGAQGLELTPGIQLSIALQACLPVLELGLDSYRGWVGVIVYPGDFVIPRKLISEDGVMHELDDQVAGEAWEGGPVLLSWFDRPEAADGMNVVIHEFAHKLDMLNGPPDGLPPLHEGMNRQAWIDAFEPAYADFCARVDDGEATHIDPYAAEHPA
;
A
#
# COMPACT_ATOMS: atom_id res chain seq x y z
N PRO A 1 28.27 -1.29 -0.01
CA PRO A 1 27.31 -0.56 0.82
C PRO A 1 26.53 0.36 -0.11
N PRO A 2 25.17 0.38 -0.02
CA PRO A 2 24.42 1.31 -0.83
C PRO A 2 24.90 2.74 -0.50
N GLU A 3 25.18 3.52 -1.54
CA GLU A 3 25.47 4.94 -1.35
C GLU A 3 24.29 5.56 -0.62
N LYS A 4 24.56 6.24 0.48
CA LYS A 4 23.54 6.97 1.22
C LYS A 4 22.94 8.01 0.26
N LEU A 5 21.69 7.85 -0.13
CA LEU A 5 20.93 8.89 -0.82
C LEU A 5 21.13 10.19 -0.03
N SER A 6 21.61 11.23 -0.69
CA SER A 6 21.85 12.50 0.00
C SER A 6 20.49 13.05 0.44
N GLY A 7 20.40 13.65 1.62
CA GLY A 7 19.15 14.23 2.14
C GLY A 7 18.46 15.22 1.19
N THR A 8 19.19 15.76 0.21
CA THR A 8 18.69 16.61 -0.86
C THR A 8 17.82 15.83 -1.84
N ILE A 9 18.26 14.64 -2.29
CA ILE A 9 17.52 13.79 -3.24
C ILE A 9 16.21 13.30 -2.61
N GLN A 10 16.27 12.89 -1.33
CA GLN A 10 15.07 12.48 -0.60
C GLN A 10 14.05 13.62 -0.48
N ASN A 11 14.49 14.84 -0.19
CA ASN A 11 13.61 16.01 -0.10
C ASN A 11 12.98 16.38 -1.44
N ASP A 12 13.69 16.22 -2.55
CA ASP A 12 13.18 16.53 -3.88
C ASP A 12 12.12 15.51 -4.33
N ILE A 13 12.33 14.21 -4.07
CA ILE A 13 11.32 13.17 -4.33
C ILE A 13 10.03 13.44 -3.55
N LEU A 14 10.12 13.80 -2.26
CA LEU A 14 8.94 14.09 -1.44
C LEU A 14 8.15 15.29 -1.95
N LYS A 15 8.85 16.40 -2.30
CA LYS A 15 8.21 17.59 -2.85
C LYS A 15 7.52 17.31 -4.18
N GLU A 16 8.19 16.56 -5.05
CA GLU A 16 7.68 16.18 -6.35
C GLU A 16 6.44 15.28 -6.19
N PHE A 17 6.50 14.27 -5.31
CA PHE A 17 5.36 13.40 -5.01
C PHE A 17 4.16 14.20 -4.51
N ILE A 18 4.36 15.09 -3.51
CA ILE A 18 3.27 15.91 -2.97
C ILE A 18 2.67 16.81 -4.05
N ALA A 19 3.50 17.39 -4.93
CA ALA A 19 3.05 18.27 -6.01
C ALA A 19 2.33 17.53 -7.16
N GLN A 20 2.66 16.26 -7.40
CA GLN A 20 2.04 15.45 -8.46
C GLN A 20 0.70 14.84 -8.05
N LYS A 21 0.39 14.77 -6.75
CA LYS A 21 -0.82 14.14 -6.24
C LYS A 21 -1.90 15.17 -5.89
N GLU A 22 -3.15 14.77 -6.13
CA GLU A 22 -4.34 15.51 -5.71
C GLU A 22 -4.80 14.97 -4.35
N TRP A 23 -4.81 15.84 -3.35
CA TRP A 23 -5.05 15.49 -1.97
C TRP A 23 -6.46 15.90 -1.53
N HIS A 24 -7.24 14.94 -1.03
CA HIS A 24 -8.61 15.16 -0.56
C HIS A 24 -8.80 14.60 0.85
N GLY A 25 -9.27 15.45 1.77
CA GLY A 25 -9.75 15.00 3.07
C GLY A 25 -11.21 14.60 2.97
N ALA A 26 -11.53 13.37 3.33
CA ALA A 26 -12.89 12.87 3.39
C ALA A 26 -13.53 13.16 4.75
N GLN A 27 -14.87 13.12 4.81
CA GLN A 27 -15.65 13.26 6.05
C GLN A 27 -15.28 14.50 6.89
N GLY A 28 -14.87 15.59 6.24
CA GLY A 28 -14.52 16.83 6.92
C GLY A 28 -13.09 16.89 7.49
N LEU A 29 -12.24 15.90 7.19
CA LEU A 29 -10.83 15.94 7.57
C LEU A 29 -10.12 17.10 6.86
N GLU A 30 -9.53 18.01 7.60
CA GLU A 30 -8.65 19.04 7.06
C GLU A 30 -7.24 18.49 6.89
N LEU A 31 -6.79 18.37 5.65
CA LEU A 31 -5.45 17.88 5.34
C LEU A 31 -4.41 18.96 5.60
N THR A 32 -3.68 18.79 6.69
CA THR A 32 -2.55 19.66 7.01
C THR A 32 -1.31 19.30 6.18
N PRO A 33 -0.36 20.23 5.96
CA PRO A 33 0.93 19.91 5.35
C PRO A 33 1.70 18.82 6.10
N GLY A 34 1.50 18.68 7.41
CA GLY A 34 2.11 17.64 8.23
C GLY A 34 1.57 16.25 7.89
N ILE A 35 0.26 16.10 7.69
CA ILE A 35 -0.37 14.84 7.25
C ILE A 35 0.16 14.45 5.85
N GLN A 36 0.14 15.40 4.90
CA GLN A 36 0.65 15.15 3.55
C GLN A 36 2.12 14.72 3.55
N LEU A 37 2.95 15.39 4.34
CA LEU A 37 4.38 15.03 4.46
C LEU A 37 4.57 13.65 5.09
N SER A 38 3.80 13.32 6.13
CA SER A 38 3.88 12.02 6.80
C SER A 38 3.49 10.87 5.87
N ILE A 39 2.43 11.04 5.08
CA ILE A 39 2.01 10.06 4.07
C ILE A 39 3.07 9.97 2.96
N ALA A 40 3.56 11.11 2.45
CA ALA A 40 4.57 11.13 1.40
C ALA A 40 5.88 10.44 1.80
N LEU A 41 6.32 10.62 3.05
CA LEU A 41 7.50 9.94 3.58
C LEU A 41 7.38 8.42 3.49
N GLN A 42 6.23 7.87 3.86
CA GLN A 42 5.98 6.43 3.84
C GLN A 42 5.74 5.92 2.41
N ALA A 43 4.94 6.64 1.62
CA ALA A 43 4.63 6.31 0.23
C ALA A 43 5.87 6.29 -0.68
N CYS A 44 6.87 7.14 -0.41
CA CYS A 44 8.09 7.19 -1.20
C CYS A 44 9.13 6.13 -0.82
N LEU A 45 9.00 5.45 0.33
CA LEU A 45 9.96 4.41 0.72
C LEU A 45 10.07 3.28 -0.31
N PRO A 46 8.98 2.69 -0.83
CA PRO A 46 9.07 1.62 -1.81
C PRO A 46 9.70 2.04 -3.15
N VAL A 47 9.66 3.33 -3.48
CA VAL A 47 10.11 3.86 -4.79
C VAL A 47 11.41 4.65 -4.72
N LEU A 48 12.13 4.65 -3.60
CA LEU A 48 13.40 5.38 -3.47
C LEU A 48 14.42 5.02 -4.54
N GLU A 49 14.50 3.75 -4.92
CA GLU A 49 15.41 3.24 -5.96
C GLU A 49 14.71 3.09 -7.32
N LEU A 50 13.38 3.02 -7.35
CA LEU A 50 12.58 2.86 -8.57
C LEU A 50 12.25 4.19 -9.24
N GLY A 51 12.18 5.27 -8.46
CA GLY A 51 11.73 6.59 -8.90
C GLY A 51 10.21 6.75 -8.94
N LEU A 52 9.75 8.01 -8.96
CA LEU A 52 8.32 8.36 -8.94
C LEU A 52 7.57 7.99 -10.21
N ASP A 53 8.26 7.66 -11.28
CA ASP A 53 7.66 7.16 -12.52
C ASP A 53 6.83 5.90 -12.29
N SER A 54 7.17 5.11 -11.27
CA SER A 54 6.40 3.95 -10.82
C SER A 54 5.01 4.31 -10.27
N TYR A 55 4.78 5.56 -9.93
CA TYR A 55 3.47 6.07 -9.47
C TYR A 55 2.75 6.92 -10.53
N ARG A 56 3.13 6.79 -11.81
CA ARG A 56 2.40 7.45 -12.92
C ARG A 56 1.06 6.77 -13.17
N GLY A 57 0.14 7.52 -13.82
CA GLY A 57 -1.16 7.01 -14.26
C GLY A 57 -2.29 7.17 -13.25
N TRP A 58 -2.01 7.71 -12.07
CA TRP A 58 -3.02 8.05 -11.07
C TRP A 58 -2.58 9.26 -10.23
N VAL A 59 -3.54 9.98 -9.66
CA VAL A 59 -3.24 11.24 -8.95
C VAL A 59 -3.89 11.37 -7.58
N GLY A 60 -5.02 10.71 -7.33
CA GLY A 60 -5.83 10.93 -6.13
C GLY A 60 -5.26 10.26 -4.88
N VAL A 61 -5.14 11.02 -3.78
CA VAL A 61 -4.93 10.51 -2.43
C VAL A 61 -6.08 11.02 -1.57
N ILE A 62 -6.94 10.12 -1.10
CA ILE A 62 -8.11 10.43 -0.29
C ILE A 62 -7.86 9.96 1.13
N VAL A 63 -7.96 10.85 2.10
CA VAL A 63 -7.62 10.55 3.50
C VAL A 63 -8.87 10.71 4.36
N TYR A 64 -9.19 9.65 5.09
CA TYR A 64 -10.30 9.58 6.02
C TYR A 64 -9.82 9.78 7.46
N PRO A 65 -10.65 10.34 8.36
CA PRO A 65 -10.28 10.54 9.77
C PRO A 65 -10.27 9.26 10.61
N GLY A 66 -10.42 8.11 9.99
CA GLY A 66 -10.47 6.78 10.62
C GLY A 66 -10.84 5.74 9.59
N ASP A 67 -11.04 4.49 10.01
CA ASP A 67 -11.51 3.44 9.13
C ASP A 67 -12.81 3.84 8.44
N PHE A 68 -12.98 3.39 7.22
CA PHE A 68 -14.12 3.74 6.39
C PHE A 68 -14.74 2.49 5.77
N VAL A 69 -15.98 2.65 5.33
CA VAL A 69 -16.76 1.55 4.77
C VAL A 69 -16.81 1.68 3.26
N ILE A 70 -16.50 0.59 2.57
CA ILE A 70 -16.67 0.47 1.12
C ILE A 70 -17.81 -0.49 0.84
N PRO A 71 -18.90 -0.02 0.21
CA PRO A 71 -19.98 -0.89 -0.23
C PRO A 71 -19.47 -1.82 -1.35
N ARG A 72 -19.48 -3.12 -1.10
CA ARG A 72 -19.11 -4.13 -2.10
C ARG A 72 -20.33 -4.88 -2.57
N LYS A 73 -20.38 -5.18 -3.86
CA LYS A 73 -21.39 -6.04 -4.47
C LYS A 73 -20.73 -7.31 -4.93
N LEU A 74 -21.06 -8.40 -4.28
CA LEU A 74 -20.60 -9.72 -4.66
C LEU A 74 -21.75 -10.50 -5.28
N ILE A 75 -21.49 -11.16 -6.39
CA ILE A 75 -22.45 -12.09 -7.00
C ILE A 75 -21.94 -13.50 -6.66
N SER A 76 -22.71 -14.25 -5.89
CA SER A 76 -22.43 -15.64 -5.57
C SER A 76 -22.59 -16.55 -6.80
N GLU A 77 -22.07 -17.76 -6.75
CA GLU A 77 -22.13 -18.74 -7.87
C GLU A 77 -23.57 -19.07 -8.29
N ASP A 78 -24.54 -18.95 -7.39
CA ASP A 78 -25.97 -19.12 -7.65
C ASP A 78 -26.65 -17.86 -8.24
N GLY A 79 -25.88 -16.80 -8.52
CA GLY A 79 -26.34 -15.56 -9.15
C GLY A 79 -27.03 -14.59 -8.18
N VAL A 80 -26.95 -14.82 -6.87
CA VAL A 80 -27.50 -13.89 -5.86
C VAL A 80 -26.51 -12.75 -5.62
N MET A 81 -27.00 -11.51 -5.67
CA MET A 81 -26.22 -10.32 -5.35
C MET A 81 -26.22 -10.10 -3.84
N HIS A 82 -25.04 -10.05 -3.25
CA HIS A 82 -24.82 -9.68 -1.86
C HIS A 82 -24.24 -8.26 -1.80
N GLU A 83 -24.84 -7.40 -1.02
CA GLU A 83 -24.27 -6.11 -0.66
C GLU A 83 -23.62 -6.27 0.72
N LEU A 84 -22.32 -6.02 0.78
CA LEU A 84 -21.52 -6.10 2.01
C LEU A 84 -20.88 -4.75 2.27
N ASP A 85 -20.94 -4.32 3.51
CA ASP A 85 -20.20 -3.16 3.98
C ASP A 85 -18.85 -3.65 4.51
N ASP A 86 -17.78 -3.39 3.76
CA ASP A 86 -16.42 -3.79 4.10
C ASP A 86 -15.72 -2.62 4.81
N GLN A 87 -15.35 -2.82 6.06
CA GLN A 87 -14.63 -1.83 6.85
C GLN A 87 -13.14 -1.99 6.60
N VAL A 88 -12.51 -0.97 6.04
CA VAL A 88 -11.10 -0.99 5.66
C VAL A 88 -10.35 0.20 6.22
N ALA A 89 -9.05 0.00 6.47
CA ALA A 89 -8.11 1.05 6.85
C ALA A 89 -7.48 1.73 5.63
N GLY A 90 -7.45 1.07 4.49
CA GLY A 90 -6.96 1.59 3.22
C GLY A 90 -7.51 0.84 2.03
N GLU A 91 -7.37 1.39 0.84
CA GLU A 91 -7.64 0.71 -0.42
C GLU A 91 -6.95 1.41 -1.58
N ALA A 92 -6.25 0.64 -2.41
CA ALA A 92 -5.66 1.12 -3.65
C ALA A 92 -6.50 0.65 -4.84
N TRP A 93 -6.93 1.57 -5.71
CA TRP A 93 -7.70 1.25 -6.90
C TRP A 93 -6.82 1.25 -8.14
N GLU A 94 -6.96 0.25 -9.00
CA GLU A 94 -6.25 0.20 -10.27
C GLU A 94 -6.58 1.45 -11.11
N GLY A 95 -5.53 2.18 -11.55
CA GLY A 95 -5.70 3.46 -12.27
C GLY A 95 -6.43 4.58 -11.50
N GLY A 96 -6.91 4.30 -10.30
CA GLY A 96 -7.70 5.21 -9.46
C GLY A 96 -6.91 5.74 -8.25
N PRO A 97 -7.61 6.33 -7.28
CA PRO A 97 -6.99 6.88 -6.08
C PRO A 97 -6.45 5.81 -5.13
N VAL A 98 -5.66 6.28 -4.17
CA VAL A 98 -5.37 5.57 -2.92
C VAL A 98 -6.24 6.19 -1.83
N LEU A 99 -6.93 5.35 -1.07
CA LEU A 99 -7.74 5.71 0.08
C LEU A 99 -7.00 5.28 1.35
N LEU A 100 -6.91 6.15 2.34
CA LEU A 100 -6.17 5.90 3.57
C LEU A 100 -6.96 6.34 4.79
N SER A 101 -6.99 5.54 5.82
CA SER A 101 -7.37 6.00 7.15
C SER A 101 -6.19 6.75 7.80
N TRP A 102 -6.50 7.83 8.48
CA TRP A 102 -5.53 8.61 9.23
C TRP A 102 -5.96 8.69 10.69
N PHE A 103 -5.21 8.04 11.56
CA PHE A 103 -5.41 8.13 12.98
C PHE A 103 -4.34 9.04 13.59
N ASP A 104 -4.75 10.01 14.37
CA ASP A 104 -3.85 10.80 15.20
C ASP A 104 -3.46 9.99 16.45
N ARG A 105 -2.89 8.80 16.24
CA ARG A 105 -2.41 7.92 17.31
C ARG A 105 -0.91 7.71 17.16
N PRO A 106 -0.15 7.68 18.29
CA PRO A 106 1.17 7.09 18.23
C PRO A 106 0.99 5.62 17.85
N GLU A 107 1.61 5.24 16.74
CA GLU A 107 1.55 3.91 16.18
C GLU A 107 1.94 2.88 17.24
N ALA A 108 1.04 1.97 17.55
CA ALA A 108 1.44 0.72 18.14
C ALA A 108 2.29 0.01 17.05
N ALA A 109 3.48 -0.46 17.42
CA ALA A 109 4.31 -1.26 16.53
C ALA A 109 3.69 -2.67 16.42
N ASP A 110 2.55 -2.76 15.71
CA ASP A 110 1.75 -3.96 15.53
C ASP A 110 2.07 -4.71 14.24
N GLY A 111 3.05 -4.24 13.47
CA GLY A 111 3.47 -4.86 12.22
C GLY A 111 2.65 -4.43 11.00
N MET A 112 1.72 -3.48 11.17
CA MET A 112 0.90 -2.94 10.08
C MET A 112 1.29 -1.50 9.73
N ASN A 113 1.40 -1.21 8.44
CA ASN A 113 1.56 0.14 7.92
C ASN A 113 0.66 0.33 6.69
N VAL A 114 -0.51 0.90 6.89
CA VAL A 114 -1.53 1.09 5.86
C VAL A 114 -0.98 1.87 4.66
N VAL A 115 -0.19 2.93 4.88
CA VAL A 115 0.35 3.72 3.77
C VAL A 115 1.27 2.87 2.90
N ILE A 116 2.25 2.19 3.49
CA ILE A 116 3.18 1.34 2.72
C ILE A 116 2.42 0.22 2.02
N HIS A 117 1.42 -0.39 2.68
CA HIS A 117 0.60 -1.45 2.14
C HIS A 117 -0.14 -1.00 0.86
N GLU A 118 -0.89 0.10 0.92
CA GLU A 118 -1.65 0.59 -0.22
C GLU A 118 -0.74 1.05 -1.38
N PHE A 119 0.41 1.62 -1.06
CA PHE A 119 1.36 2.03 -2.08
C PHE A 119 2.14 0.84 -2.68
N ALA A 120 2.30 -0.28 -1.95
CA ALA A 120 2.80 -1.53 -2.51
C ALA A 120 1.81 -2.12 -3.53
N HIS A 121 0.50 -2.10 -3.22
CA HIS A 121 -0.53 -2.47 -4.21
C HIS A 121 -0.46 -1.62 -5.48
N LYS A 122 -0.18 -0.31 -5.38
CA LYS A 122 0.00 0.54 -6.58
C LYS A 122 1.16 0.11 -7.45
N LEU A 123 2.21 -0.46 -6.88
CA LEU A 123 3.34 -1.03 -7.63
C LEU A 123 2.98 -2.38 -8.24
N ASP A 124 2.30 -3.22 -7.48
CA ASP A 124 1.90 -4.54 -7.93
C ASP A 124 0.90 -4.47 -9.10
N MET A 125 -0.05 -3.53 -9.04
CA MET A 125 -1.04 -3.27 -10.10
C MET A 125 -0.47 -2.69 -11.40
N LEU A 126 0.83 -2.42 -11.51
CA LEU A 126 1.42 -1.87 -12.75
C LEU A 126 1.43 -2.87 -13.91
N ASN A 127 1.32 -4.16 -13.66
CA ASN A 127 1.34 -5.22 -14.67
C ASN A 127 0.09 -6.10 -14.67
N GLY A 128 -0.94 -5.76 -13.89
CA GLY A 128 -2.20 -6.52 -13.79
C GLY A 128 -2.83 -6.44 -12.41
N PRO A 129 -3.75 -7.34 -12.09
CA PRO A 129 -4.26 -7.49 -10.73
C PRO A 129 -3.13 -7.75 -9.74
N PRO A 130 -3.23 -7.26 -8.49
CA PRO A 130 -2.18 -7.48 -7.50
C PRO A 130 -2.06 -8.97 -7.18
N ASP A 131 -0.85 -9.51 -7.32
CA ASP A 131 -0.54 -10.94 -7.13
C ASP A 131 0.77 -11.19 -6.37
N GLY A 132 1.39 -10.15 -5.80
CA GLY A 132 2.67 -10.20 -5.10
C GLY A 132 3.88 -10.20 -6.04
N LEU A 133 3.66 -9.99 -7.34
CA LEU A 133 4.72 -9.93 -8.34
C LEU A 133 4.71 -8.62 -9.12
N PRO A 134 5.15 -7.52 -8.51
CA PRO A 134 5.24 -6.24 -9.20
C PRO A 134 6.20 -6.27 -10.38
N PRO A 135 6.12 -5.34 -11.33
CA PRO A 135 7.11 -5.20 -12.39
C PRO A 135 8.51 -5.07 -11.81
N LEU A 136 9.37 -6.02 -12.15
CA LEU A 136 10.75 -6.01 -11.70
C LEU A 136 11.57 -5.06 -12.57
N HIS A 137 12.46 -4.28 -11.96
CA HIS A 137 13.33 -3.39 -12.71
C HIS A 137 14.46 -4.16 -13.41
N GLU A 138 15.16 -3.48 -14.33
CA GLU A 138 16.25 -4.05 -15.10
C GLU A 138 17.32 -4.70 -14.21
N GLY A 139 17.68 -5.92 -14.53
CA GLY A 139 18.68 -6.71 -13.78
C GLY A 139 18.09 -7.61 -12.68
N MET A 140 16.83 -7.47 -12.33
CA MET A 140 16.15 -8.42 -11.43
C MET A 140 15.68 -9.66 -12.20
N ASN A 141 15.80 -10.84 -11.57
CA ASN A 141 15.37 -12.09 -12.13
C ASN A 141 14.00 -12.50 -11.55
N ARG A 142 12.99 -12.63 -12.42
CA ARG A 142 11.64 -13.01 -12.00
C ARG A 142 11.60 -14.34 -11.24
N GLN A 143 12.33 -15.34 -11.72
CA GLN A 143 12.35 -16.66 -11.06
C GLN A 143 12.99 -16.57 -9.67
N ALA A 144 14.08 -15.80 -9.54
CA ALA A 144 14.70 -15.59 -8.23
C ALA A 144 13.79 -14.84 -7.25
N TRP A 145 12.93 -13.92 -7.75
CA TRP A 145 11.89 -13.30 -6.93
C TRP A 145 10.89 -14.34 -6.43
N ILE A 146 10.33 -15.13 -7.34
CA ILE A 146 9.36 -16.19 -7.03
C ILE A 146 9.95 -17.20 -6.04
N ASP A 147 11.16 -17.69 -6.30
CA ASP A 147 11.85 -18.67 -5.45
C ASP A 147 12.12 -18.15 -4.02
N ALA A 148 12.22 -16.84 -3.85
CA ALA A 148 12.38 -16.22 -2.54
C ALA A 148 11.03 -15.88 -1.87
N PHE A 149 10.09 -15.33 -2.63
CA PHE A 149 8.83 -14.81 -2.09
C PHE A 149 7.85 -15.94 -1.73
N GLU A 150 7.60 -16.89 -2.63
CA GLU A 150 6.61 -17.96 -2.39
C GLU A 150 6.91 -18.79 -1.14
N PRO A 151 8.15 -19.28 -0.90
CA PRO A 151 8.44 -20.02 0.32
C PRO A 151 8.34 -19.16 1.58
N ALA A 152 8.73 -17.87 1.50
CA ALA A 152 8.65 -16.97 2.64
C ALA A 152 7.18 -16.66 3.01
N TYR A 153 6.34 -16.46 2.01
CA TYR A 153 4.90 -16.25 2.20
C TYR A 153 4.22 -17.50 2.76
N ALA A 154 4.54 -18.69 2.22
CA ALA A 154 4.02 -19.96 2.72
C ALA A 154 4.42 -20.23 4.17
N ASP A 155 5.68 -19.95 4.56
CA ASP A 155 6.14 -20.03 5.95
C ASP A 155 5.38 -19.06 6.86
N PHE A 156 5.19 -17.82 6.40
CA PHE A 156 4.43 -16.81 7.12
C PHE A 156 2.98 -17.25 7.36
N CYS A 157 2.27 -17.74 6.32
CA CYS A 157 0.91 -18.23 6.45
C CYS A 157 0.83 -19.42 7.44
N ALA A 158 1.75 -20.37 7.35
CA ALA A 158 1.78 -21.53 8.27
C ALA A 158 1.96 -21.09 9.73
N ARG A 159 2.83 -20.10 9.99
CA ARG A 159 3.03 -19.54 11.34
C ARG A 159 1.82 -18.79 11.86
N VAL A 160 1.10 -18.06 10.99
CA VAL A 160 -0.17 -17.41 11.34
C VAL A 160 -1.23 -18.44 11.68
N ASP A 161 -1.37 -19.51 10.88
CA ASP A 161 -2.31 -20.61 11.12
C ASP A 161 -2.03 -21.35 12.46
N ASP A 162 -0.75 -21.50 12.81
CA ASP A 162 -0.30 -22.07 14.08
C ASP A 162 -0.45 -21.10 15.27
N GLY A 163 -0.88 -19.87 15.04
CA GLY A 163 -1.05 -18.85 16.09
C GLY A 163 0.26 -18.29 16.64
N GLU A 164 1.36 -18.41 15.90
CA GLU A 164 2.64 -17.84 16.29
C GLU A 164 2.64 -16.32 16.19
N ALA A 165 3.39 -15.66 17.08
CA ALA A 165 3.62 -14.21 16.95
C ALA A 165 4.51 -13.90 15.73
N THR A 166 4.00 -13.08 14.84
CA THR A 166 4.70 -12.63 13.63
C THR A 166 5.08 -11.15 13.72
N HIS A 167 6.12 -10.72 12.98
CA HIS A 167 6.52 -9.31 12.90
C HIS A 167 5.64 -8.50 11.95
N ILE A 168 4.96 -9.19 11.03
CA ILE A 168 4.00 -8.63 10.09
C ILE A 168 2.61 -8.98 10.62
N ASP A 169 1.65 -8.08 10.45
CA ASP A 169 0.28 -8.32 10.87
C ASP A 169 -0.28 -9.59 10.20
N PRO A 170 -0.98 -10.47 10.93
CA PRO A 170 -1.60 -11.68 10.37
C PRO A 170 -2.53 -11.44 9.19
N TYR A 171 -3.10 -10.25 9.05
CA TYR A 171 -3.91 -9.85 7.89
C TYR A 171 -3.17 -10.06 6.56
N ALA A 172 -1.85 -9.88 6.54
CA ALA A 172 -1.04 -10.12 5.35
C ALA A 172 -1.02 -11.59 4.87
N ALA A 173 -1.55 -12.55 5.66
CA ALA A 173 -1.71 -13.93 5.23
C ALA A 173 -2.97 -14.18 4.39
N GLU A 174 -3.90 -13.23 4.31
CA GLU A 174 -5.13 -13.37 3.55
C GLU A 174 -4.89 -13.33 2.04
N HIS A 175 -3.87 -12.57 1.59
CA HIS A 175 -3.53 -12.44 0.18
C HIS A 175 -2.03 -12.14 -0.01
N PRO A 176 -1.35 -12.71 -1.04
CA PRO A 176 0.07 -12.49 -1.28
C PRO A 176 0.45 -11.09 -1.81
N ALA A 177 -0.55 -10.26 -2.11
CA ALA A 177 -0.36 -8.89 -2.62
C ALA A 177 -0.52 -7.86 -1.53
#